data_20d42860b5584cb550c0731771026366
#
_entry.id   20d42860b5584cb550c0731771026366
#
_cell.length_a   1.000
_cell.length_b   1.000
_cell.length_c   1.000
_cell.angle_alpha   90.00
_cell.angle_beta   90.00
_cell.angle_gamma   90.00
#
_symmetry.space_group_name_H-M   'P 1'
#
loop_
_entity.id
_entity.type
_entity.pdbx_description
1 polymer ?
#
loop_
_entity_poly.entity_id
_entity_poly.type
_entity_poly.pdbx_seq_one_letter_code
_entity_poly.pdbx_strand_id
1 'polypeptide(L)'
;LSQASPLGAIYVEHSEKNIEVHLSALKDICTDMEIYNDRQLLMKMPIKAKILTPEYFNIPLPFDIPEGKLRIIIGNKELVYSEIKNDYELNRPKELPADFDWNSTYGLYMQGKDWLNQKMYGNAEKYLKAALEKDVYFIPALVSLSSLYYKKGMYLDACELVKRVLSLDTYHGEANYLYGLCSRAMGNLADAKDGFSVATFSPGFRTAAYEQLGELYMREENWEKAEQYALKSLEYNQMNLYAKQLLIVLYRKSNHAEKALSEIEKMTEQLPLL
;
A
#
# COMPACT_ATOMS: atom_id res chain seq x y z
N LEU A 1 -9.02 17.05 -8.43
CA LEU A 1 -7.64 17.41 -8.05
C LEU A 1 -6.91 17.93 -9.27
N SER A 2 -6.50 19.19 -9.26
CA SER A 2 -5.74 19.76 -10.38
C SER A 2 -4.24 19.63 -10.17
N GLN A 3 -3.74 19.85 -8.94
CA GLN A 3 -2.31 19.76 -8.61
C GLN A 3 -2.11 19.46 -7.12
N ALA A 4 -1.00 18.79 -6.77
CA ALA A 4 -0.59 18.52 -5.41
C ALA A 4 0.93 18.72 -5.22
N SER A 5 1.31 19.07 -3.99
CA SER A 5 2.70 19.22 -3.55
C SER A 5 2.80 18.92 -2.04
N PRO A 6 3.99 18.94 -1.43
CA PRO A 6 4.12 18.84 0.03
C PRO A 6 3.45 20.00 0.81
N LEU A 7 3.12 21.11 0.17
CA LEU A 7 2.36 22.22 0.77
C LEU A 7 0.89 21.86 0.93
N GLY A 8 0.31 21.17 -0.03
CA GLY A 8 -1.10 20.85 -0.09
C GLY A 8 -1.56 20.42 -1.47
N ALA A 9 -2.86 20.40 -1.66
CA ALA A 9 -3.51 20.09 -2.93
C ALA A 9 -4.47 21.20 -3.33
N ILE A 10 -4.53 21.51 -4.64
CA ILE A 10 -5.51 22.44 -5.20
C ILE A 10 -6.36 21.78 -6.27
N TYR A 11 -7.59 22.22 -6.34
CA TYR A 11 -8.48 22.02 -7.44
C TYR A 11 -8.85 23.40 -8.00
N VAL A 12 -8.77 23.58 -9.29
CA VAL A 12 -8.99 24.85 -9.96
C VAL A 12 -10.08 24.65 -11.04
N GLU A 13 -11.11 25.47 -10.97
CA GLU A 13 -12.08 25.64 -12.04
C GLU A 13 -11.89 27.02 -12.65
N HIS A 14 -11.72 27.04 -13.96
CA HIS A 14 -11.51 28.25 -14.73
C HIS A 14 -12.70 28.48 -15.66
N SER A 15 -13.32 29.64 -15.55
CA SER A 15 -14.38 30.12 -16.44
C SER A 15 -14.01 31.49 -17.00
N GLU A 16 -14.72 31.95 -18.04
CA GLU A 16 -14.39 33.17 -18.80
C GLU A 16 -14.07 34.41 -17.93
N LYS A 17 -14.69 34.53 -16.76
CA LYS A 17 -14.55 35.73 -15.89
C LYS A 17 -14.27 35.39 -14.44
N ASN A 18 -14.00 34.14 -14.13
CA ASN A 18 -13.85 33.71 -12.73
C ASN A 18 -12.93 32.51 -12.60
N ILE A 19 -12.15 32.50 -11.53
CA ILE A 19 -11.35 31.35 -11.13
C ILE A 19 -11.83 30.91 -9.74
N GLU A 20 -12.17 29.62 -9.62
CA GLU A 20 -12.49 28.99 -8.36
C GLU A 20 -11.33 28.11 -7.92
N VAL A 21 -10.77 28.37 -6.76
CA VAL A 21 -9.64 27.64 -6.20
C VAL A 21 -10.07 27.00 -4.89
N HIS A 22 -10.03 25.69 -4.84
CA HIS A 22 -10.19 24.92 -3.61
C HIS A 22 -8.80 24.46 -3.13
N LEU A 23 -8.41 24.86 -1.95
CA LEU A 23 -7.11 24.56 -1.35
C LEU A 23 -7.29 23.67 -0.13
N SER A 24 -6.61 22.52 -0.11
CA SER A 24 -6.48 21.67 1.07
C SER A 24 -5.01 21.63 1.48
N ALA A 25 -4.69 22.28 2.59
CA ALA A 25 -3.33 22.43 3.08
C ALA A 25 -2.88 21.22 3.92
N LEU A 26 -1.63 20.78 3.76
CA LEU A 26 -1.00 19.75 4.59
C LEU A 26 -0.21 20.32 5.78
N LYS A 27 -0.04 21.64 5.83
CA LYS A 27 0.50 22.42 6.96
C LYS A 27 -0.19 23.77 7.01
N ASP A 28 -0.13 24.49 8.12
CA ASP A 28 -0.67 25.84 8.20
C ASP A 28 0.05 26.76 7.22
N ILE A 29 -0.72 27.43 6.37
CA ILE A 29 -0.23 28.33 5.33
C ILE A 29 -0.59 29.78 5.67
N CYS A 30 0.41 30.65 5.58
CA CYS A 30 0.23 32.10 5.59
C CYS A 30 1.20 32.65 4.54
N THR A 31 0.72 32.84 3.31
CA THR A 31 1.54 33.18 2.15
C THR A 31 0.71 33.92 1.10
N ASP A 32 1.32 34.26 0.00
CA ASP A 32 0.62 34.86 -1.14
C ASP A 32 0.24 33.79 -2.18
N MET A 33 -0.93 33.99 -2.79
CA MET A 33 -1.37 33.36 -4.02
C MET A 33 -1.17 34.35 -5.15
N GLU A 34 -0.45 33.92 -6.18
CA GLU A 34 -0.13 34.70 -7.37
C GLU A 34 -0.81 34.07 -8.60
N ILE A 35 -1.52 34.90 -9.37
CA ILE A 35 -2.26 34.46 -10.56
C ILE A 35 -1.63 35.12 -11.78
N TYR A 36 -1.34 34.29 -12.77
CA TYR A 36 -0.68 34.71 -14.00
C TYR A 36 -1.50 34.36 -15.24
N ASN A 37 -1.44 35.22 -16.24
CA ASN A 37 -1.77 34.90 -17.62
C ASN A 37 -0.43 34.68 -18.36
N ASP A 38 -0.13 33.44 -18.69
CA ASP A 38 1.16 33.00 -19.22
C ASP A 38 2.33 33.43 -18.27
N ARG A 39 3.08 34.46 -18.63
CA ARG A 39 4.19 35.00 -17.83
C ARG A 39 3.87 36.32 -17.12
N GLN A 40 2.72 36.90 -17.39
CA GLN A 40 2.31 38.19 -16.82
C GLN A 40 1.56 37.97 -15.50
N LEU A 41 2.08 38.55 -14.42
CA LEU A 41 1.36 38.55 -13.13
C LEU A 41 0.14 39.44 -13.26
N LEU A 42 -1.05 38.88 -12.98
CA LEU A 42 -2.32 39.58 -12.97
C LEU A 42 -2.73 40.04 -11.60
N MET A 43 -2.58 39.16 -10.62
CA MET A 43 -3.05 39.40 -9.27
C MET A 43 -2.14 38.68 -8.27
N LYS A 44 -1.96 39.34 -7.10
CA LYS A 44 -1.31 38.76 -5.93
C LYS A 44 -2.19 39.04 -4.72
N MET A 45 -2.52 38.00 -3.94
CA MET A 45 -3.37 38.11 -2.78
C MET A 45 -2.84 37.28 -1.62
N PRO A 46 -2.88 37.81 -0.37
CA PRO A 46 -2.52 37.02 0.78
C PRO A 46 -3.58 35.96 1.08
N ILE A 47 -3.15 34.75 1.35
CA ILE A 47 -4.00 33.63 1.74
C ILE A 47 -3.58 33.05 3.07
N LYS A 48 -4.56 32.53 3.80
CA LYS A 48 -4.36 31.73 5.02
C LYS A 48 -5.16 30.45 4.88
N ALA A 49 -4.53 29.33 5.17
CA ALA A 49 -5.20 28.04 5.21
C ALA A 49 -4.69 27.24 6.40
N LYS A 50 -5.60 26.60 7.12
CA LYS A 50 -5.25 25.68 8.21
C LYS A 50 -5.07 24.28 7.70
N ILE A 51 -4.21 23.54 8.38
CA ILE A 51 -3.97 22.13 8.08
C ILE A 51 -5.29 21.34 8.00
N LEU A 52 -5.46 20.55 6.94
CA LEU A 52 -6.60 19.67 6.66
C LEU A 52 -7.97 20.36 6.65
N THR A 53 -8.00 21.71 6.60
CA THR A 53 -9.24 22.49 6.46
C THR A 53 -9.34 22.95 5.00
N PRO A 54 -10.36 22.54 4.25
CA PRO A 54 -10.58 23.06 2.89
C PRO A 54 -10.89 24.54 2.90
N GLU A 55 -10.14 25.29 2.10
CA GLU A 55 -10.39 26.72 1.88
C GLU A 55 -10.84 26.93 0.43
N TYR A 56 -11.72 27.90 0.24
CA TYR A 56 -12.34 28.20 -1.04
C TYR A 56 -12.12 29.66 -1.41
N PHE A 57 -11.60 29.92 -2.59
CA PHE A 57 -11.35 31.25 -3.13
C PHE A 57 -12.09 31.41 -4.44
N ASN A 58 -12.97 32.41 -4.51
CA ASN A 58 -13.64 32.80 -5.73
C ASN A 58 -13.05 34.13 -6.21
N ILE A 59 -12.37 34.09 -7.37
CA ILE A 59 -11.52 35.19 -7.83
C ILE A 59 -12.04 35.71 -9.15
N PRO A 60 -12.70 36.90 -9.16
CA PRO A 60 -13.16 37.54 -10.40
C PRO A 60 -11.98 38.02 -11.24
N LEU A 61 -12.02 37.70 -12.51
CA LEU A 61 -11.03 38.17 -13.48
C LEU A 61 -11.43 39.48 -14.12
N PRO A 62 -10.48 40.42 -14.33
CA PRO A 62 -10.75 41.69 -15.01
C PRO A 62 -11.01 41.52 -16.50
N PHE A 63 -10.55 40.41 -17.08
CA PHE A 63 -10.73 40.00 -18.49
C PHE A 63 -10.61 38.48 -18.59
N ASP A 64 -11.08 37.94 -19.73
CA ASP A 64 -10.99 36.55 -20.03
C ASP A 64 -9.52 36.10 -20.24
N ILE A 65 -9.10 35.04 -19.56
CA ILE A 65 -7.80 34.38 -19.77
C ILE A 65 -8.03 33.22 -20.72
N PRO A 66 -7.36 33.19 -21.88
CA PRO A 66 -7.50 32.09 -22.82
C PRO A 66 -7.13 30.75 -22.17
N GLU A 67 -7.89 29.70 -22.46
CA GLU A 67 -7.63 28.35 -22.00
C GLU A 67 -6.18 27.93 -22.32
N GLY A 68 -5.50 27.32 -21.35
CA GLY A 68 -4.11 26.91 -21.47
C GLY A 68 -3.08 27.97 -21.06
N LYS A 69 -3.49 29.17 -20.60
CA LYS A 69 -2.57 30.24 -20.17
C LYS A 69 -2.61 30.57 -18.68
N LEU A 70 -3.59 30.05 -17.98
CA LEU A 70 -3.71 30.27 -16.53
C LEU A 70 -2.60 29.55 -15.78
N ARG A 71 -1.96 30.27 -14.86
CA ARG A 71 -1.01 29.72 -13.89
C ARG A 71 -1.28 30.33 -12.53
N ILE A 72 -1.28 29.48 -11.48
CA ILE A 72 -1.44 29.89 -10.09
C ILE A 72 -0.24 29.39 -9.29
N ILE A 73 0.38 30.26 -8.52
CA ILE A 73 1.53 29.96 -7.67
C ILE A 73 1.17 30.26 -6.22
N ILE A 74 1.42 29.32 -5.34
CA ILE A 74 1.24 29.47 -3.89
C ILE A 74 2.57 29.17 -3.21
N GLY A 75 2.99 30.07 -2.31
CA GLY A 75 4.14 29.87 -1.43
C GLY A 75 5.46 29.67 -2.15
N ASN A 76 6.09 30.73 -2.65
CA ASN A 76 7.42 30.68 -3.29
C ASN A 76 7.62 29.51 -4.29
N LYS A 77 6.58 29.18 -5.06
CA LYS A 77 6.53 28.05 -6.00
C LYS A 77 6.47 26.65 -5.34
N GLU A 78 6.11 26.56 -4.07
CA GLU A 78 5.92 25.27 -3.43
C GLU A 78 4.70 24.51 -4.00
N LEU A 79 3.65 25.22 -4.43
CA LEU A 79 2.49 24.66 -5.11
C LEU A 79 2.20 25.48 -6.36
N VAL A 80 2.30 24.86 -7.53
CA VAL A 80 2.13 25.52 -8.83
C VAL A 80 1.09 24.77 -9.64
N TYR A 81 0.02 25.44 -10.00
CA TYR A 81 -0.93 24.99 -10.99
C TYR A 81 -0.64 25.68 -12.33
N SER A 82 -0.70 24.97 -13.44
CA SER A 82 -0.54 25.52 -14.78
C SER A 82 -1.40 24.76 -15.77
N GLU A 83 -2.13 25.51 -16.59
CA GLU A 83 -2.86 24.96 -17.74
C GLU A 83 -1.94 24.72 -18.96
N ILE A 84 -0.72 25.22 -18.91
CA ILE A 84 0.27 25.04 -19.98
C ILE A 84 0.65 23.56 -20.02
N LYS A 85 0.26 22.87 -21.07
CA LYS A 85 0.35 21.40 -21.20
C LYS A 85 1.76 20.81 -21.19
N ASN A 86 2.81 21.61 -21.24
CA ASN A 86 4.17 21.10 -21.49
C ASN A 86 5.08 20.96 -20.28
N ASP A 87 4.69 21.39 -19.07
CA ASP A 87 5.61 21.42 -17.95
C ASP A 87 5.48 20.23 -16.99
N TYR A 88 4.45 19.40 -17.13
CA TYR A 88 4.20 18.28 -16.22
C TYR A 88 3.61 17.06 -16.95
N GLU A 89 4.26 16.60 -18.00
CA GLU A 89 4.04 15.21 -18.37
C GLU A 89 4.61 14.36 -17.23
N LEU A 90 3.70 13.76 -16.44
CA LEU A 90 4.08 12.66 -15.59
C LEU A 90 4.80 11.65 -16.48
N ASN A 91 6.11 11.49 -16.28
CA ASN A 91 6.83 10.40 -16.91
C ASN A 91 6.08 9.13 -16.56
N ARG A 92 5.27 8.65 -17.50
CA ARG A 92 4.64 7.33 -17.36
C ARG A 92 5.76 6.33 -17.12
N PRO A 93 5.50 5.29 -16.33
CA PRO A 93 6.44 4.16 -16.25
C PRO A 93 6.85 3.82 -17.68
N LYS A 94 8.16 3.69 -17.91
CA LYS A 94 8.69 3.38 -19.23
C LYS A 94 7.90 2.19 -19.78
N GLU A 95 7.37 2.35 -20.99
CA GLU A 95 6.78 1.24 -21.71
C GLU A 95 7.86 0.16 -21.91
N LEU A 96 7.45 -1.09 -21.90
CA LEU A 96 8.37 -2.17 -22.22
C LEU A 96 8.94 -1.93 -23.62
N PRO A 97 10.24 -2.29 -23.88
CA PRO A 97 10.82 -2.18 -25.21
C PRO A 97 9.91 -2.85 -26.25
N ALA A 98 9.84 -2.28 -27.44
CA ALA A 98 8.99 -2.80 -28.50
C ALA A 98 9.36 -4.25 -28.93
N ASP A 99 10.61 -4.64 -28.69
CA ASP A 99 11.18 -5.97 -28.95
C ASP A 99 11.15 -6.89 -27.71
N PHE A 100 10.39 -6.53 -26.66
CA PHE A 100 10.29 -7.35 -25.46
C PHE A 100 9.71 -8.73 -25.76
N ASP A 101 10.47 -9.78 -25.44
CA ASP A 101 10.03 -11.18 -25.64
C ASP A 101 9.03 -11.62 -24.56
N TRP A 102 7.75 -11.52 -24.91
CA TRP A 102 6.64 -11.96 -24.06
C TRP A 102 6.61 -13.49 -23.84
N ASN A 103 7.34 -14.26 -24.67
CA ASN A 103 7.49 -15.71 -24.50
C ASN A 103 8.70 -16.08 -23.65
N SER A 104 9.54 -15.13 -23.23
CA SER A 104 10.60 -15.40 -22.26
C SER A 104 10.02 -15.86 -20.91
N THR A 105 10.85 -16.51 -20.07
CA THR A 105 10.46 -16.88 -18.70
C THR A 105 9.87 -15.68 -17.93
N TYR A 106 10.53 -14.52 -18.03
CA TYR A 106 10.08 -13.31 -17.38
C TYR A 106 8.80 -12.76 -18.02
N GLY A 107 8.68 -12.78 -19.35
CA GLY A 107 7.48 -12.33 -20.07
C GLY A 107 6.25 -13.17 -19.72
N LEU A 108 6.39 -14.49 -19.66
CA LEU A 108 5.32 -15.39 -19.22
C LEU A 108 4.93 -15.16 -17.75
N TYR A 109 5.92 -14.94 -16.88
CA TYR A 109 5.65 -14.57 -15.49
C TYR A 109 4.87 -13.26 -15.38
N MET A 110 5.26 -12.22 -16.13
CA MET A 110 4.56 -10.92 -16.12
C MET A 110 3.09 -11.06 -16.55
N GLN A 111 2.83 -11.83 -17.62
CA GLN A 111 1.46 -12.16 -18.04
C GLN A 111 0.70 -12.91 -16.94
N GLY A 112 1.33 -13.90 -16.31
CA GLY A 112 0.74 -14.65 -15.20
C GLY A 112 0.42 -13.74 -14.01
N LYS A 113 1.31 -12.80 -13.68
CA LYS A 113 1.12 -11.80 -12.62
C LYS A 113 -0.04 -10.85 -12.92
N ASP A 114 -0.17 -10.43 -14.17
CA ASP A 114 -1.27 -9.55 -14.61
C ASP A 114 -2.63 -10.27 -14.49
N TRP A 115 -2.72 -11.53 -14.92
CA TRP A 115 -3.91 -12.35 -14.72
C TRP A 115 -4.25 -12.59 -13.24
N LEU A 116 -3.23 -12.70 -12.36
CA LEU A 116 -3.46 -12.76 -10.91
C LEU A 116 -4.10 -11.48 -10.38
N ASN A 117 -3.62 -10.31 -10.83
CA ASN A 117 -4.16 -9.00 -10.44
C ASN A 117 -5.62 -8.85 -10.90
N GLN A 118 -5.94 -9.37 -12.07
CA GLN A 118 -7.30 -9.40 -12.61
C GLN A 118 -8.18 -10.52 -12.00
N LYS A 119 -7.64 -11.31 -11.05
CA LYS A 119 -8.30 -12.46 -10.41
C LYS A 119 -8.74 -13.58 -11.37
N MET A 120 -8.15 -13.61 -12.56
CA MET A 120 -8.37 -14.65 -13.58
C MET A 120 -7.44 -15.85 -13.33
N TYR A 121 -7.72 -16.58 -12.27
CA TYR A 121 -6.80 -17.60 -11.70
C TYR A 121 -6.45 -18.75 -12.65
N GLY A 122 -7.34 -19.15 -13.55
CA GLY A 122 -7.06 -20.19 -14.55
C GLY A 122 -5.99 -19.76 -15.57
N ASN A 123 -6.10 -18.52 -16.06
CA ASN A 123 -5.11 -17.95 -16.98
C ASN A 123 -3.77 -17.71 -16.25
N ALA A 124 -3.82 -17.17 -15.03
CA ALA A 124 -2.63 -16.96 -14.22
C ALA A 124 -1.84 -18.25 -14.02
N GLU A 125 -2.52 -19.34 -13.64
CA GLU A 125 -1.88 -20.66 -13.48
C GLU A 125 -1.21 -21.15 -14.76
N LYS A 126 -1.90 -21.02 -15.91
CA LYS A 126 -1.36 -21.42 -17.22
C LYS A 126 -0.04 -20.72 -17.53
N TYR A 127 0.00 -19.39 -17.38
CA TYR A 127 1.19 -18.60 -17.70
C TYR A 127 2.32 -18.79 -16.70
N LEU A 128 2.01 -18.94 -15.40
CA LEU A 128 3.01 -19.21 -14.37
C LEU A 128 3.64 -20.60 -14.56
N LYS A 129 2.84 -21.62 -14.92
CA LYS A 129 3.36 -22.94 -15.27
C LYS A 129 4.25 -22.89 -16.52
N ALA A 130 3.83 -22.19 -17.57
CA ALA A 130 4.64 -22.03 -18.78
C ALA A 130 5.98 -21.32 -18.49
N ALA A 131 6.01 -20.37 -17.56
CA ALA A 131 7.28 -19.77 -17.10
C ALA A 131 8.17 -20.82 -16.41
N LEU A 132 7.59 -21.69 -15.59
CA LEU A 132 8.32 -22.75 -14.88
C LEU A 132 8.73 -23.93 -15.78
N GLU A 133 8.08 -24.13 -16.91
CA GLU A 133 8.54 -25.09 -17.96
C GLU A 133 9.85 -24.62 -18.61
N LYS A 134 10.05 -23.30 -18.72
CA LYS A 134 11.29 -22.71 -19.24
C LYS A 134 12.40 -22.63 -18.21
N ASP A 135 12.06 -22.25 -17.00
CA ASP A 135 12.99 -22.20 -15.86
C ASP A 135 12.29 -22.72 -14.61
N VAL A 136 12.58 -23.96 -14.26
CA VAL A 136 11.99 -24.67 -13.11
C VAL A 136 12.34 -24.04 -11.75
N TYR A 137 13.39 -23.21 -11.73
CA TYR A 137 13.87 -22.53 -10.51
C TYR A 137 13.58 -21.04 -10.49
N PHE A 138 12.73 -20.55 -11.38
CA PHE A 138 12.38 -19.14 -11.43
C PHE A 138 11.53 -18.75 -10.20
N ILE A 139 12.19 -18.25 -9.17
CA ILE A 139 11.62 -17.94 -7.84
C ILE A 139 10.33 -17.11 -7.94
N PRO A 140 10.24 -16.02 -8.73
CA PRO A 140 9.02 -15.21 -8.77
C PRO A 140 7.77 -15.98 -9.22
N ALA A 141 7.93 -16.93 -10.18
CA ALA A 141 6.81 -17.75 -10.63
C ALA A 141 6.46 -18.84 -9.61
N LEU A 142 7.47 -19.46 -8.96
CA LEU A 142 7.26 -20.44 -7.89
C LEU A 142 6.45 -19.84 -6.73
N VAL A 143 6.84 -18.66 -6.25
CA VAL A 143 6.15 -17.96 -5.16
C VAL A 143 4.73 -17.56 -5.56
N SER A 144 4.56 -16.99 -6.77
CA SER A 144 3.24 -16.56 -7.25
C SER A 144 2.27 -17.74 -7.44
N LEU A 145 2.78 -18.87 -7.98
CA LEU A 145 1.99 -20.08 -8.17
C LEU A 145 1.66 -20.74 -6.83
N SER A 146 2.60 -20.75 -5.88
CA SER A 146 2.35 -21.23 -4.52
C SER A 146 1.26 -20.43 -3.81
N SER A 147 1.33 -19.10 -3.89
CA SER A 147 0.29 -18.20 -3.35
C SER A 147 -1.08 -18.48 -3.98
N LEU A 148 -1.13 -18.73 -5.29
CA LEU A 148 -2.35 -19.11 -6.00
C LEU A 148 -2.89 -20.45 -5.50
N TYR A 149 -2.05 -21.45 -5.34
CA TYR A 149 -2.45 -22.78 -4.86
C TYR A 149 -2.93 -22.72 -3.41
N TYR A 150 -2.27 -21.96 -2.55
CA TYR A 150 -2.74 -21.70 -1.20
C TYR A 150 -4.16 -21.11 -1.20
N LYS A 151 -4.44 -20.10 -2.03
CA LYS A 151 -5.78 -19.52 -2.18
C LYS A 151 -6.83 -20.49 -2.70
N LYS A 152 -6.42 -21.47 -3.50
CA LYS A 152 -7.30 -22.56 -3.98
C LYS A 152 -7.48 -23.70 -2.97
N GLY A 153 -6.85 -23.67 -1.80
CA GLY A 153 -6.87 -24.73 -0.81
C GLY A 153 -5.96 -25.92 -1.14
N MET A 154 -5.12 -25.84 -2.17
CA MET A 154 -4.18 -26.86 -2.59
C MET A 154 -2.88 -26.73 -1.77
N TYR A 155 -2.97 -26.98 -0.46
CA TYR A 155 -1.89 -26.67 0.49
C TYR A 155 -0.65 -27.52 0.29
N LEU A 156 -0.79 -28.79 -0.12
CA LEU A 156 0.35 -29.69 -0.41
C LEU A 156 1.16 -29.18 -1.60
N ASP A 157 0.49 -28.91 -2.73
CA ASP A 157 1.14 -28.41 -3.94
C ASP A 157 1.79 -27.06 -3.69
N ALA A 158 1.12 -26.17 -2.95
CA ALA A 158 1.67 -24.88 -2.54
C ALA A 158 2.95 -25.06 -1.70
N CYS A 159 2.95 -25.98 -0.75
CA CYS A 159 4.09 -26.26 0.12
C CYS A 159 5.28 -26.83 -0.67
N GLU A 160 5.05 -27.71 -1.66
CA GLU A 160 6.11 -28.25 -2.52
C GLU A 160 6.82 -27.14 -3.32
N LEU A 161 6.04 -26.24 -3.92
CA LEU A 161 6.61 -25.08 -4.65
C LEU A 161 7.44 -24.18 -3.72
N VAL A 162 6.94 -23.90 -2.54
CA VAL A 162 7.65 -23.10 -1.54
C VAL A 162 8.94 -23.76 -1.09
N LYS A 163 8.94 -25.08 -0.83
CA LYS A 163 10.14 -25.82 -0.46
C LYS A 163 11.23 -25.76 -1.55
N ARG A 164 10.83 -25.72 -2.81
CA ARG A 164 11.78 -25.49 -3.92
C ARG A 164 12.40 -24.09 -3.82
N VAL A 165 11.62 -23.06 -3.51
CA VAL A 165 12.17 -21.71 -3.28
C VAL A 165 13.13 -21.70 -2.11
N LEU A 166 12.75 -22.31 -0.97
CA LEU A 166 13.57 -22.33 0.24
C LEU A 166 14.85 -23.16 0.11
N SER A 167 14.90 -24.11 -0.85
CA SER A 167 16.15 -24.80 -1.18
C SER A 167 17.16 -23.92 -1.93
N LEU A 168 16.69 -22.85 -2.58
CA LEU A 168 17.53 -21.88 -3.30
C LEU A 168 17.87 -20.67 -2.44
N ASP A 169 16.87 -20.16 -1.72
CA ASP A 169 16.98 -19.02 -0.80
C ASP A 169 16.22 -19.33 0.49
N THR A 170 16.94 -19.84 1.45
CA THR A 170 16.41 -20.25 2.77
C THR A 170 15.74 -19.08 3.53
N TYR A 171 16.20 -17.85 3.32
CA TYR A 171 15.68 -16.67 4.00
C TYR A 171 14.69 -15.87 3.17
N HIS A 172 14.19 -16.40 2.07
CA HIS A 172 13.19 -15.73 1.24
C HIS A 172 11.91 -15.46 2.04
N GLY A 173 11.63 -14.18 2.34
CA GLY A 173 10.58 -13.79 3.30
C GLY A 173 9.18 -14.25 2.92
N GLU A 174 8.75 -14.03 1.66
CA GLU A 174 7.44 -14.45 1.18
C GLU A 174 7.30 -15.99 1.17
N ALA A 175 8.35 -16.69 0.79
CA ALA A 175 8.34 -18.14 0.78
C ALA A 175 8.22 -18.72 2.19
N ASN A 176 8.97 -18.20 3.16
CA ASN A 176 8.84 -18.62 4.56
C ASN A 176 7.44 -18.31 5.13
N TYR A 177 6.88 -17.16 4.80
CA TYR A 177 5.52 -16.81 5.21
C TYR A 177 4.47 -17.77 4.61
N LEU A 178 4.55 -18.08 3.30
CA LEU A 178 3.69 -19.05 2.65
C LEU A 178 3.89 -20.47 3.20
N TYR A 179 5.13 -20.86 3.50
CA TYR A 179 5.42 -22.14 4.16
C TYR A 179 4.71 -22.23 5.51
N GLY A 180 4.79 -21.18 6.31
CA GLY A 180 4.07 -21.07 7.57
C GLY A 180 2.56 -21.20 7.40
N LEU A 181 1.98 -20.52 6.42
CA LEU A 181 0.55 -20.59 6.12
C LEU A 181 0.11 -21.99 5.67
N CYS A 182 0.84 -22.62 4.76
CA CYS A 182 0.56 -23.98 4.27
C CYS A 182 0.67 -25.01 5.40
N SER A 183 1.75 -24.94 6.20
CA SER A 183 1.98 -25.84 7.33
C SER A 183 0.87 -25.70 8.38
N ARG A 184 0.46 -24.45 8.69
CA ARG A 184 -0.68 -24.20 9.58
C ARG A 184 -1.97 -24.81 9.06
N ALA A 185 -2.26 -24.65 7.77
CA ALA A 185 -3.47 -25.18 7.14
C ALA A 185 -3.50 -26.72 7.15
N MET A 186 -2.33 -27.36 7.09
CA MET A 186 -2.16 -28.82 7.20
C MET A 186 -2.07 -29.33 8.64
N GLY A 187 -2.12 -28.44 9.64
CA GLY A 187 -2.02 -28.81 11.07
C GLY A 187 -0.61 -28.97 11.60
N ASN A 188 0.42 -28.71 10.81
CA ASN A 188 1.82 -28.78 11.21
C ASN A 188 2.28 -27.50 11.92
N LEU A 189 1.87 -27.35 13.19
CA LEU A 189 2.06 -26.07 13.90
C LEU A 189 3.53 -25.75 14.22
N ALA A 190 4.39 -26.77 14.37
CA ALA A 190 5.82 -26.57 14.56
C ALA A 190 6.46 -25.93 13.32
N ASP A 191 6.26 -26.54 12.16
CA ASP A 191 6.75 -26.03 10.87
C ASP A 191 6.16 -24.64 10.57
N ALA A 192 4.88 -24.42 10.95
CA ALA A 192 4.25 -23.11 10.78
C ALA A 192 4.97 -22.00 11.57
N LYS A 193 5.30 -22.28 12.84
CA LYS A 193 6.06 -21.35 13.68
C LYS A 193 7.46 -21.08 13.14
N ASP A 194 8.13 -22.11 12.65
CA ASP A 194 9.48 -21.99 12.07
C ASP A 194 9.42 -21.07 10.82
N GLY A 195 8.50 -21.33 9.89
CA GLY A 195 8.32 -20.50 8.71
C GLY A 195 8.00 -19.04 9.06
N PHE A 196 7.05 -18.81 9.97
CA PHE A 196 6.74 -17.43 10.39
C PHE A 196 7.90 -16.77 11.12
N SER A 197 8.67 -17.52 11.95
CA SER A 197 9.81 -16.96 12.65
C SER A 197 10.87 -16.46 11.67
N VAL A 198 11.18 -17.21 10.63
CA VAL A 198 12.11 -16.77 9.58
C VAL A 198 11.53 -15.61 8.77
N ALA A 199 10.23 -15.61 8.46
CA ALA A 199 9.58 -14.53 7.74
C ALA A 199 9.65 -13.18 8.48
N THR A 200 9.83 -13.17 9.82
CA THR A 200 10.00 -11.93 10.59
C THR A 200 11.26 -11.14 10.22
N PHE A 201 12.26 -11.78 9.63
CA PHE A 201 13.49 -11.09 9.17
C PHE A 201 13.22 -10.22 7.92
N SER A 202 12.19 -10.53 7.17
CA SER A 202 11.81 -9.76 5.97
C SER A 202 10.90 -8.57 6.34
N PRO A 203 11.28 -7.32 6.03
CA PRO A 203 10.47 -6.15 6.34
C PRO A 203 9.04 -6.22 5.77
N GLY A 204 8.87 -6.79 4.57
CA GLY A 204 7.57 -6.91 3.91
C GLY A 204 6.61 -7.91 4.57
N PHE A 205 7.12 -8.89 5.32
CA PHE A 205 6.31 -9.94 5.94
C PHE A 205 6.36 -9.94 7.46
N ARG A 206 7.25 -9.15 8.05
CA ARG A 206 7.52 -9.10 9.49
C ARG A 206 6.26 -8.92 10.34
N THR A 207 5.47 -7.92 10.02
CA THR A 207 4.24 -7.59 10.76
C THR A 207 3.25 -8.73 10.73
N ALA A 208 2.97 -9.26 9.53
CA ALA A 208 2.05 -10.37 9.35
C ALA A 208 2.57 -11.67 9.99
N ALA A 209 3.88 -11.90 9.94
CA ALA A 209 4.49 -13.09 10.57
C ALA A 209 4.39 -13.04 12.09
N TYR A 210 4.64 -11.88 12.72
CA TYR A 210 4.44 -11.72 14.16
C TYR A 210 2.97 -11.92 14.57
N GLU A 211 2.03 -11.42 13.78
CA GLU A 211 0.59 -11.65 13.98
C GLU A 211 0.26 -13.15 13.97
N GLN A 212 0.76 -13.88 12.98
CA GLN A 212 0.53 -15.33 12.88
C GLN A 212 1.14 -16.11 14.06
N LEU A 213 2.34 -15.71 14.50
CA LEU A 213 2.97 -16.28 15.69
C LEU A 213 2.12 -16.01 16.95
N GLY A 214 1.67 -14.77 17.13
CA GLY A 214 0.77 -14.40 18.22
C GLY A 214 -0.50 -15.24 18.25
N GLU A 215 -1.16 -15.45 17.10
CA GLU A 215 -2.33 -16.30 16.98
C GLU A 215 -2.05 -17.77 17.34
N LEU A 216 -0.91 -18.32 16.88
CA LEU A 216 -0.53 -19.70 17.19
C LEU A 216 -0.29 -19.90 18.69
N TYR A 217 0.43 -18.98 19.32
CA TYR A 217 0.68 -19.05 20.77
C TYR A 217 -0.60 -18.82 21.60
N MET A 218 -1.53 -17.98 21.12
CA MET A 218 -2.83 -17.83 21.75
C MET A 218 -3.66 -19.13 21.70
N ARG A 219 -3.60 -19.88 20.61
CA ARG A 219 -4.26 -21.20 20.49
C ARG A 219 -3.65 -22.26 21.43
N GLU A 220 -2.38 -22.12 21.75
CA GLU A 220 -1.66 -22.96 22.72
C GLU A 220 -1.83 -22.49 24.16
N GLU A 221 -2.67 -21.47 24.39
CA GLU A 221 -2.88 -20.83 25.70
C GLU A 221 -1.59 -20.25 26.32
N ASN A 222 -0.58 -20.01 25.50
CA ASN A 222 0.65 -19.33 25.92
C ASN A 222 0.45 -17.82 25.80
N TRP A 223 -0.28 -17.27 26.79
CA TRP A 223 -0.72 -15.86 26.77
C TRP A 223 0.44 -14.87 26.72
N GLU A 224 1.54 -15.16 27.42
CA GLU A 224 2.72 -14.30 27.49
C GLU A 224 3.38 -14.14 26.11
N LYS A 225 3.63 -15.26 25.43
CA LYS A 225 4.21 -15.21 24.07
C LYS A 225 3.23 -14.62 23.06
N ALA A 226 1.94 -14.90 23.18
CA ALA A 226 0.94 -14.33 22.33
C ALA A 226 0.90 -12.79 22.43
N GLU A 227 0.94 -12.25 23.66
CA GLU A 227 1.05 -10.80 23.91
C GLU A 227 2.33 -10.22 23.31
N GLN A 228 3.47 -10.85 23.58
CA GLN A 228 4.76 -10.41 23.05
C GLN A 228 4.77 -10.28 21.52
N TYR A 229 4.25 -11.27 20.81
CA TYR A 229 4.24 -11.26 19.35
C TYR A 229 3.20 -10.29 18.77
N ALA A 230 2.03 -10.15 19.40
CA ALA A 230 1.06 -9.14 19.00
C ALA A 230 1.63 -7.72 19.16
N LEU A 231 2.30 -7.43 20.27
CA LEU A 231 2.97 -6.14 20.51
C LEU A 231 4.10 -5.90 19.50
N LYS A 232 4.93 -6.91 19.20
CA LYS A 232 5.95 -6.81 18.16
C LYS A 232 5.36 -6.49 16.79
N SER A 233 4.20 -7.05 16.44
CA SER A 233 3.51 -6.69 15.20
C SER A 233 3.14 -5.21 15.18
N LEU A 234 2.66 -4.65 16.31
CA LEU A 234 2.28 -3.25 16.44
C LEU A 234 3.49 -2.30 16.48
N GLU A 235 4.67 -2.73 16.92
CA GLU A 235 5.90 -1.92 16.84
C GLU A 235 6.24 -1.55 15.39
N TYR A 236 5.97 -2.45 14.44
CA TYR A 236 6.25 -2.22 13.01
C TYR A 236 5.06 -1.66 12.22
N ASN A 237 3.84 -1.88 12.70
CA ASN A 237 2.63 -1.34 12.10
C ASN A 237 1.57 -1.06 13.17
N GLN A 238 1.58 0.15 13.71
CA GLN A 238 0.64 0.59 14.75
C GLN A 238 -0.83 0.55 14.31
N MET A 239 -1.09 0.51 13.00
CA MET A 239 -2.44 0.42 12.42
C MET A 239 -2.86 -1.02 12.10
N ASN A 240 -2.11 -2.04 12.53
CA ASN A 240 -2.50 -3.44 12.34
C ASN A 240 -3.70 -3.80 13.21
N LEU A 241 -4.89 -3.79 12.59
CA LEU A 241 -6.15 -4.10 13.25
C LEU A 241 -6.21 -5.52 13.79
N TYR A 242 -5.65 -6.49 13.07
CA TYR A 242 -5.64 -7.88 13.50
C TYR A 242 -4.82 -8.08 14.76
N ALA A 243 -3.66 -7.43 14.86
CA ALA A 243 -2.84 -7.49 16.07
C ALA A 243 -3.54 -6.84 17.26
N LYS A 244 -4.25 -5.71 17.06
CA LYS A 244 -5.07 -5.09 18.11
C LYS A 244 -6.24 -5.99 18.55
N GLN A 245 -6.96 -6.57 17.61
CA GLN A 245 -8.02 -7.52 17.90
C GLN A 245 -7.51 -8.75 18.65
N LEU A 246 -6.33 -9.25 18.26
CA LEU A 246 -5.66 -10.36 18.94
C LEU A 246 -5.38 -10.02 20.42
N LEU A 247 -4.85 -8.82 20.71
CA LEU A 247 -4.63 -8.35 22.09
C LEU A 247 -5.93 -8.25 22.88
N ILE A 248 -6.98 -7.71 22.30
CA ILE A 248 -8.29 -7.60 22.96
C ILE A 248 -8.82 -9.00 23.34
N VAL A 249 -8.79 -9.94 22.39
CA VAL A 249 -9.25 -11.32 22.64
C VAL A 249 -8.37 -12.00 23.70
N LEU A 250 -7.06 -11.84 23.62
CA LEU A 250 -6.09 -12.35 24.58
C LEU A 250 -6.36 -11.83 25.99
N TYR A 251 -6.50 -10.52 26.17
CA TYR A 251 -6.78 -9.92 27.49
C TYR A 251 -8.13 -10.38 28.07
N ARG A 252 -9.14 -10.56 27.23
CA ARG A 252 -10.41 -11.13 27.68
C ARG A 252 -10.27 -12.58 28.13
N LYS A 253 -9.51 -13.39 27.39
CA LYS A 253 -9.30 -14.82 27.73
C LYS A 253 -8.41 -15.01 28.95
N SER A 254 -7.44 -14.12 29.18
CA SER A 254 -6.56 -14.15 30.34
C SER A 254 -7.09 -13.38 31.57
N ASN A 255 -8.38 -13.02 31.57
CA ASN A 255 -9.06 -12.28 32.67
C ASN A 255 -8.52 -10.88 32.96
N HIS A 256 -7.94 -10.20 31.97
CA HIS A 256 -7.46 -8.82 32.07
C HIS A 256 -8.46 -7.84 31.42
N ALA A 257 -9.67 -7.78 31.93
CA ALA A 257 -10.78 -7.01 31.33
C ALA A 257 -10.46 -5.51 31.15
N GLU A 258 -9.78 -4.90 32.13
CA GLU A 258 -9.39 -3.49 32.06
C GLU A 258 -8.44 -3.20 30.90
N LYS A 259 -7.43 -4.07 30.66
CA LYS A 259 -6.55 -3.93 29.50
C LYS A 259 -7.31 -4.09 28.18
N ALA A 260 -8.26 -5.03 28.12
CA ALA A 260 -9.09 -5.23 26.93
C ALA A 260 -9.92 -3.96 26.61
N LEU A 261 -10.54 -3.36 27.62
CA LEU A 261 -11.31 -2.12 27.46
C LEU A 261 -10.43 -0.96 26.99
N SER A 262 -9.25 -0.79 27.58
CA SER A 262 -8.30 0.25 27.15
C SER A 262 -7.88 0.09 25.68
N GLU A 263 -7.64 -1.13 25.21
CA GLU A 263 -7.30 -1.35 23.79
C GLU A 263 -8.51 -1.11 22.86
N ILE A 264 -9.74 -1.41 23.30
CA ILE A 264 -10.97 -1.11 22.55
C ILE A 264 -11.13 0.42 22.42
N GLU A 265 -10.96 1.17 23.51
CA GLU A 265 -11.06 2.63 23.50
C GLU A 265 -10.06 3.25 22.54
N LYS A 266 -8.77 2.86 22.61
CA LYS A 266 -7.74 3.31 21.67
C LYS A 266 -8.07 2.98 20.22
N MET A 267 -8.62 1.81 19.96
CA MET A 267 -9.01 1.39 18.61
C MET A 267 -10.19 2.21 18.09
N THR A 268 -11.17 2.50 18.94
CA THR A 268 -12.36 3.31 18.59
C THR A 268 -11.98 4.78 18.33
N GLU A 269 -11.05 5.34 19.11
CA GLU A 269 -10.53 6.70 18.87
C GLU A 269 -9.82 6.82 17.53
N GLN A 270 -9.04 5.80 17.14
CA GLN A 270 -8.30 5.79 15.88
C GLN A 270 -9.17 5.50 14.66
N LEU A 271 -10.27 4.79 14.85
CA LEU A 271 -11.14 4.28 13.78
C LEU A 271 -12.62 4.46 14.20
N PRO A 272 -13.12 5.69 14.22
CA PRO A 272 -14.46 5.99 14.73
C PRO A 272 -15.62 5.38 13.91
N LEU A 273 -15.32 4.75 12.76
CA LEU A 273 -16.29 4.07 11.89
C LEU A 273 -16.33 2.54 12.06
N LEU A 274 -15.56 1.98 12.99
CA LEU A 274 -15.63 0.58 13.41
C LEU A 274 -16.43 0.48 14.68
#